data_4f60f8c8e0ffa62a2f6d57a9b7da956c
#
_entry.id   4f60f8c8e0ffa62a2f6d57a9b7da956c
#
_cell.length_a   1.000
_cell.length_b   1.000
_cell.length_c   1.000
_cell.angle_alpha   90.00
_cell.angle_beta   90.00
_cell.angle_gamma   90.00
#
_symmetry.space_group_name_H-M   'P 1'
#
loop_
_entity.id
_entity.type
_entity.pdbx_description
1 polymer ?
#
loop_
_entity_poly.entity_id
_entity_poly.type
_entity_poly.pdbx_seq_one_letter_code
_entity_poly.pdbx_strand_id
1 'polypeptide(L)'
;MSDTIKLFIGTSDDNDTIAEQIYLYSLYKNTKADLDITFLKPSMFPNWNKKYWGTPFTCLRYAIPEMMNFKGRALYTDVDMINFRDIADLYRVDLKGKPFGMVWDAHMDNG
;
A
#
# COMPACT_ATOMS: atom_id res chain seq x y z
N MET A 1 -7.63 -23.41 1.81
CA MET A 1 -6.46 -22.55 1.52
C MET A 1 -6.76 -21.12 1.90
N SER A 2 -5.86 -20.51 2.65
CA SER A 2 -5.99 -19.10 2.93
C SER A 2 -5.55 -18.30 1.72
N ASP A 3 -6.27 -17.20 1.44
CA ASP A 3 -5.87 -16.29 0.39
C ASP A 3 -4.62 -15.54 0.81
N THR A 4 -3.68 -15.37 -0.11
CA THR A 4 -2.52 -14.51 0.11
C THR A 4 -2.90 -13.08 -0.25
N ILE A 5 -2.66 -12.16 0.67
CA ILE A 5 -2.96 -10.75 0.47
C ILE A 5 -1.72 -10.07 -0.10
N LYS A 6 -1.85 -9.53 -1.30
CA LYS A 6 -0.77 -8.78 -1.94
C LYS A 6 -0.83 -7.33 -1.44
N LEU A 7 0.21 -6.91 -0.71
CA LEU A 7 0.26 -5.60 -0.09
C LEU A 7 1.52 -4.86 -0.50
N PHE A 8 1.35 -3.67 -1.05
CA PHE A 8 2.45 -2.77 -1.38
C PHE A 8 2.44 -1.62 -0.40
N ILE A 9 3.61 -1.34 0.19
CA ILE A 9 3.77 -0.27 1.18
C ILE A 9 4.76 0.75 0.65
N GLY A 10 4.30 1.99 0.46
CA GLY A 10 5.17 3.08 0.03
C GLY A 10 5.99 3.61 1.20
N THR A 11 7.30 3.64 1.05
CA THR A 11 8.21 4.05 2.10
C THR A 11 9.42 4.78 1.50
N SER A 12 10.21 5.43 2.36
CA SER A 12 11.47 6.02 1.93
C SER A 12 12.57 4.96 1.87
N ASP A 13 13.73 5.33 1.30
CA ASP A 13 14.84 4.39 1.17
C ASP A 13 15.44 4.02 2.51
N ASP A 14 15.55 4.98 3.46
CA ASP A 14 16.26 4.73 4.71
C ASP A 14 15.73 5.50 5.92
N ASN A 15 14.67 6.29 5.77
CA ASN A 15 14.22 7.18 6.86
C ASN A 15 13.05 6.63 7.68
N ASP A 16 12.41 5.55 7.25
CA ASP A 16 11.18 5.07 7.85
C ASP A 16 11.29 3.68 8.46
N THR A 17 12.50 3.25 8.83
CA THR A 17 12.72 1.88 9.32
C THR A 17 11.86 1.55 10.55
N ILE A 18 11.76 2.49 11.49
CA ILE A 18 10.97 2.26 12.71
C ILE A 18 9.47 2.20 12.36
N ALA A 19 9.01 3.10 11.51
CA ALA A 19 7.61 3.10 11.06
C ALA A 19 7.28 1.80 10.35
N GLU A 20 8.18 1.29 9.50
CA GLU A 20 8.00 0.01 8.83
C GLU A 20 7.80 -1.13 9.81
N GLN A 21 8.62 -1.17 10.87
CA GLN A 21 8.53 -2.23 11.87
C GLN A 21 7.23 -2.15 12.67
N ILE A 22 6.82 -0.96 13.05
CA ILE A 22 5.58 -0.76 13.80
C ILE A 22 4.38 -1.17 12.95
N TYR A 23 4.36 -0.77 11.70
CA TYR A 23 3.27 -1.10 10.81
C TYR A 23 3.18 -2.61 10.56
N LEU A 24 4.31 -3.25 10.29
CA LEU A 24 4.35 -4.71 10.10
C LEU A 24 3.82 -5.43 11.33
N TYR A 25 4.23 -5.00 12.52
CA TYR A 25 3.74 -5.61 13.75
C TYR A 25 2.22 -5.50 13.83
N SER A 26 1.66 -4.33 13.54
CA SER A 26 0.22 -4.11 13.61
C SER A 26 -0.54 -4.96 12.60
N LEU A 27 0.03 -5.15 11.41
CA LEU A 27 -0.56 -5.98 10.37
C LEU A 27 -0.64 -7.45 10.81
N TYR A 28 0.50 -8.01 11.24
CA TYR A 28 0.55 -9.42 11.61
C TYR A 28 -0.23 -9.71 12.89
N LYS A 29 -0.33 -8.76 13.79
CA LYS A 29 -1.10 -8.94 15.02
C LYS A 29 -2.59 -9.09 14.74
N ASN A 30 -3.10 -8.48 13.70
CA ASN A 30 -4.53 -8.38 13.44
C ASN A 30 -5.03 -9.24 12.28
N THR A 31 -4.17 -10.06 11.66
CA THR A 31 -4.62 -10.96 10.60
C THR A 31 -4.02 -12.34 10.74
N LYS A 32 -4.78 -13.35 10.30
CA LYS A 32 -4.29 -14.72 10.17
C LYS A 32 -3.98 -15.07 8.71
N ALA A 33 -4.27 -14.16 7.79
CA ALA A 33 -4.00 -14.37 6.38
C ALA A 33 -2.50 -14.29 6.09
N ASP A 34 -2.08 -14.95 5.02
CA ASP A 34 -0.71 -14.81 4.53
C ASP A 34 -0.57 -13.46 3.84
N LEU A 35 0.50 -12.75 4.16
CA LEU A 35 0.79 -11.45 3.58
C LEU A 35 1.99 -11.55 2.65
N ASP A 36 1.81 -11.10 1.41
CA ASP A 36 2.90 -10.94 0.46
C ASP A 36 3.19 -9.44 0.37
N ILE A 37 4.19 -9.00 1.13
CA ILE A 37 4.48 -7.59 1.32
C ILE A 37 5.67 -7.17 0.46
N THR A 38 5.48 -6.11 -0.30
CA THR A 38 6.53 -5.46 -1.08
C THR A 38 6.62 -4.01 -0.65
N PHE A 39 7.79 -3.60 -0.19
CA PHE A 39 8.04 -2.18 0.08
C PHE A 39 8.42 -1.49 -1.21
N LEU A 40 7.71 -0.41 -1.55
CA LEU A 40 8.03 0.40 -2.70
C LEU A 40 8.89 1.57 -2.24
N LYS A 41 10.11 1.64 -2.75
CA LYS A 41 11.09 2.67 -2.39
C LYS A 41 11.49 3.47 -3.63
N PRO A 42 11.79 4.77 -3.48
CA PRO A 42 12.20 5.59 -4.63
C PRO A 42 13.37 5.02 -5.42
N SER A 43 14.34 4.38 -4.73
CA SER A 43 15.51 3.80 -5.38
C SER A 43 15.17 2.66 -6.33
N MET A 44 14.00 2.05 -6.21
CA MET A 44 13.55 0.99 -7.12
C MET A 44 13.14 1.52 -8.49
N PHE A 45 12.92 2.83 -8.60
CA PHE A 45 12.43 3.46 -9.83
C PHE A 45 13.27 4.71 -10.16
N PRO A 46 14.57 4.54 -10.46
CA PRO A 46 15.46 5.69 -10.62
C PRO A 46 15.13 6.56 -11.84
N ASN A 47 14.46 5.98 -12.84
CA ASN A 47 14.12 6.71 -14.07
C ASN A 47 12.80 7.46 -14.00
N TRP A 48 12.08 7.34 -12.90
CA TRP A 48 10.79 8.03 -12.75
C TRP A 48 11.02 9.49 -12.36
N ASN A 49 10.33 10.40 -13.05
CA ASN A 49 10.36 11.81 -12.68
C ASN A 49 9.44 12.06 -11.50
N LYS A 50 10.04 12.35 -10.35
CA LYS A 50 9.30 12.58 -9.11
C LYS A 50 9.21 14.05 -8.75
N LYS A 51 9.61 14.93 -9.65
CA LYS A 51 9.74 16.37 -9.40
C LYS A 51 8.44 17.04 -8.98
N TYR A 52 7.33 16.59 -9.54
CA TYR A 52 6.03 17.21 -9.31
C TYR A 52 5.20 16.53 -8.23
N TRP A 53 5.77 15.57 -7.52
CA TRP A 53 5.06 14.83 -6.49
C TRP A 53 5.38 15.39 -5.11
N GLY A 54 4.37 15.38 -4.21
CA GLY A 54 4.52 15.94 -2.87
C GLY A 54 5.58 15.26 -2.02
N THR A 55 5.77 13.94 -2.22
CA THR A 55 6.81 13.18 -1.55
C THR A 55 7.50 12.28 -2.57
N PRO A 56 8.77 11.87 -2.30
CA PRO A 56 9.50 11.03 -3.25
C PRO A 56 8.82 9.72 -3.60
N PHE A 57 7.98 9.18 -2.71
CA PHE A 57 7.35 7.88 -2.92
C PHE A 57 5.86 7.97 -3.30
N THR A 58 5.29 9.17 -3.41
CA THR A 58 3.86 9.33 -3.70
C THR A 58 3.47 8.72 -5.04
N CYS A 59 4.35 8.81 -6.04
CA CYS A 59 4.05 8.29 -7.38
C CYS A 59 4.24 6.78 -7.51
N LEU A 60 4.84 6.14 -6.50
CA LEU A 60 5.22 4.73 -6.62
C LEU A 60 4.01 3.80 -6.72
N ARG A 61 2.84 4.23 -6.21
CA ARG A 61 1.61 3.45 -6.30
C ARG A 61 1.23 3.13 -7.74
N TYR A 62 1.65 3.95 -8.68
CA TYR A 62 1.31 3.75 -10.09
C TYR A 62 2.14 2.66 -10.76
N ALA A 63 3.17 2.14 -10.07
CA ALA A 63 3.93 1.00 -10.55
C ALA A 63 3.20 -0.33 -10.30
N ILE A 64 2.23 -0.35 -9.40
CA ILE A 64 1.60 -1.60 -8.97
C ILE A 64 0.93 -2.37 -10.11
N PRO A 65 0.14 -1.73 -11.01
CA PRO A 65 -0.46 -2.49 -12.10
C PRO A 65 0.56 -3.26 -12.94
N GLU A 66 1.68 -2.63 -13.26
CA GLU A 66 2.73 -3.27 -14.04
C GLU A 66 3.38 -4.42 -13.25
N MET A 67 3.68 -4.19 -11.96
CA MET A 67 4.27 -5.22 -11.11
C MET A 67 3.35 -6.42 -10.93
N MET A 68 2.05 -6.22 -11.03
CA MET A 68 1.04 -7.27 -10.94
C MET A 68 0.69 -7.86 -12.32
N ASN A 69 1.38 -7.47 -13.38
CA ASN A 69 1.05 -7.86 -14.75
C ASN A 69 -0.41 -7.58 -15.10
N PHE A 70 -0.96 -6.49 -14.54
CA PHE A 70 -2.33 -6.05 -14.76
C PHE A 70 -3.38 -7.10 -14.40
N LYS A 71 -3.07 -7.97 -13.43
CA LYS A 71 -3.95 -9.06 -13.00
C LYS A 71 -4.06 -9.11 -11.49
N GLY A 72 -5.23 -9.55 -11.01
CA GLY A 72 -5.45 -9.80 -9.60
C GLY A 72 -5.75 -8.54 -8.81
N ARG A 73 -5.65 -8.67 -7.51
CA ARG A 73 -5.96 -7.60 -6.57
C ARG A 73 -4.75 -7.32 -5.69
N ALA A 74 -4.52 -6.05 -5.40
CA ALA A 74 -3.46 -5.63 -4.50
C ALA A 74 -3.94 -4.45 -3.66
N LEU A 75 -3.33 -4.30 -2.48
CA LEU A 75 -3.52 -3.12 -1.64
C LEU A 75 -2.27 -2.25 -1.70
N TYR A 76 -2.46 -0.96 -1.59
CA TYR A 76 -1.40 -0.01 -1.40
C TYR A 76 -1.68 0.80 -0.15
N THR A 77 -0.67 0.93 0.73
CA THR A 77 -0.76 1.78 1.91
C THR A 77 0.53 2.56 2.09
N ASP A 78 0.43 3.66 2.85
CA ASP A 78 1.61 4.36 3.33
C ASP A 78 2.20 3.62 4.53
N VAL A 79 3.45 3.94 4.87
CA VAL A 79 4.17 3.25 5.94
C VAL A 79 3.86 3.81 7.33
N ASP A 80 3.48 5.08 7.42
CA ASP A 80 3.23 5.76 8.70
C ASP A 80 1.80 5.50 9.18
N MET A 81 1.47 4.22 9.31
CA MET A 81 0.14 3.77 9.71
C MET A 81 0.24 2.73 10.82
N ILE A 82 -0.85 2.56 11.55
CA ILE A 82 -1.03 1.46 12.49
C ILE A 82 -2.33 0.78 12.14
N ASN A 83 -2.28 -0.55 12.01
CA ASN A 83 -3.45 -1.33 11.63
C ASN A 83 -4.14 -1.89 12.87
N PHE A 84 -5.41 -1.57 13.07
CA PHE A 84 -6.19 -2.02 14.23
C PHE A 84 -7.18 -3.12 13.91
N ARG A 85 -7.35 -3.47 12.65
CA ARG A 85 -8.29 -4.48 12.20
C ARG A 85 -7.61 -5.45 11.25
N ASP A 86 -8.32 -6.52 10.90
CA ASP A 86 -7.81 -7.48 9.92
C ASP A 86 -7.75 -6.83 8.53
N ILE A 87 -6.55 -6.71 7.97
CA ILE A 87 -6.35 -6.12 6.64
C ILE A 87 -7.09 -6.92 5.55
N ALA A 88 -7.42 -8.19 5.82
CA ALA A 88 -8.19 -8.99 4.88
C ALA A 88 -9.57 -8.41 4.61
N ASP A 89 -10.15 -7.72 5.58
CA ASP A 89 -11.46 -7.08 5.39
C ASP A 89 -11.39 -6.01 4.31
N LEU A 90 -10.32 -5.23 4.29
CA LEU A 90 -10.11 -4.24 3.24
C LEU A 90 -9.81 -4.91 1.90
N TYR A 91 -9.00 -5.95 1.92
CA TYR A 91 -8.61 -6.66 0.69
C TYR A 91 -9.82 -7.28 -0.02
N ARG A 92 -10.85 -7.65 0.73
CA ARG A 92 -12.05 -8.29 0.20
C ARG A 92 -13.20 -7.34 -0.11
N VAL A 93 -12.97 -6.02 0.00
CA VAL A 93 -14.00 -5.03 -0.31
C VAL A 93 -14.44 -5.18 -1.75
N ASP A 94 -15.76 -5.15 -1.96
CA ASP A 94 -16.34 -5.25 -3.30
C ASP A 94 -16.14 -3.93 -4.03
N LEU A 95 -15.40 -3.96 -5.13
CA LEU A 95 -15.16 -2.79 -5.97
C LEU A 95 -16.29 -2.52 -6.97
N LYS A 96 -17.30 -3.39 -7.00
CA LYS A 96 -18.50 -3.23 -7.86
C LYS A 96 -18.13 -3.03 -9.33
N GLY A 97 -17.14 -3.80 -9.81
CA GLY A 97 -16.69 -3.72 -11.20
C GLY A 97 -15.74 -2.58 -11.52
N LYS A 98 -15.39 -1.77 -10.51
CA LYS A 98 -14.45 -0.67 -10.72
C LYS A 98 -13.01 -1.18 -10.65
N PRO A 99 -12.06 -0.53 -11.37
CA PRO A 99 -10.67 -1.00 -11.38
C PRO A 99 -9.93 -0.72 -10.08
N PHE A 100 -10.36 0.26 -9.26
CA PHE A 100 -9.71 0.54 -7.98
C PHE A 100 -10.69 1.25 -7.04
N GLY A 101 -10.33 1.26 -5.75
CA GLY A 101 -11.03 2.00 -4.73
C GLY A 101 -10.04 2.75 -3.86
N MET A 102 -10.49 3.79 -3.19
CA MET A 102 -9.69 4.61 -2.30
C MET A 102 -10.45 4.87 -1.02
N VAL A 103 -9.70 5.09 0.07
CA VAL A 103 -10.29 5.56 1.31
C VAL A 103 -10.63 7.03 1.17
N TRP A 104 -11.84 7.41 1.56
CA TRP A 104 -12.26 8.80 1.53
C TRP A 104 -11.49 9.61 2.56
N ASP A 105 -10.94 10.73 2.13
CA ASP A 105 -10.24 11.64 3.02
C ASP A 105 -11.20 12.78 3.38
N ALA A 106 -11.51 12.93 4.68
CA ALA A 106 -12.42 13.95 5.15
C ALA A 106 -11.96 15.38 4.81
N HIS A 107 -10.66 15.59 4.67
CA HIS A 107 -10.13 16.90 4.29
C HIS A 107 -10.47 17.29 2.86
N MET A 108 -10.76 16.32 2.01
CA MET A 108 -11.13 16.59 0.61
C MET A 108 -12.53 17.17 0.49
N ASP A 109 -13.38 16.98 1.50
CA ASP A 109 -14.73 17.53 1.52
C ASP A 109 -14.75 19.04 1.65
N ASN A 110 -13.72 19.61 2.25
CA ASN A 110 -13.64 21.03 2.56
C ASN A 110 -12.79 21.82 1.55
N GLY A 111 -12.35 21.14 0.54
CA GLY A 111 -11.42 21.67 -0.47
C GLY A 111 -12.02 22.49 -1.57
#